data_2b8041f44974bf5ef2c666a998b40445
#
_entry.id   2b8041f44974bf5ef2c666a998b40445
#
_cell.length_a   1.000
_cell.length_b   1.000
_cell.length_c   1.000
_cell.angle_alpha   90.00
_cell.angle_beta   90.00
_cell.angle_gamma   90.00
#
_symmetry.space_group_name_H-M   'P 1'
#
loop_
_entity.id
_entity.type
_entity.pdbx_description
1 polymer ?
#
loop_
_entity_poly.entity_id
_entity_poly.type
_entity_poly.pdbx_seq_one_letter_code
_entity_poly.pdbx_strand_id
1 'polypeptide(L)'
;MPFAFFLGWATILIEMIGGLLILFGAFVPLASAPMIVVLMVAIVTVHLPNGFSSIKLIAYDASGAHFGPPGYETDLLYVAALLALCFGGAGPFSLDGYVSTRRTVNRSMEAERAAMRGRMGGRELPRSLDRAHVRT
;
A
#
# COMPACT_ATOMS: atom_id res chain seq x y z
N MET A 1 -17.34 -26.73 14.57
CA MET A 1 -16.26 -25.93 15.21
C MET A 1 -16.50 -24.46 14.87
N PRO A 2 -16.83 -23.60 15.83
CA PRO A 2 -17.15 -22.19 15.55
C PRO A 2 -15.97 -21.40 14.96
N PHE A 3 -14.75 -21.76 15.30
CA PHE A 3 -13.54 -21.09 14.80
C PHE A 3 -13.37 -21.16 13.27
N ALA A 4 -13.74 -22.25 12.62
CA ALA A 4 -13.61 -22.37 11.17
C ALA A 4 -14.52 -21.37 10.43
N PHE A 5 -15.71 -21.12 10.98
CA PHE A 5 -16.66 -20.16 10.44
C PHE A 5 -16.11 -18.71 10.56
N PHE A 6 -15.58 -18.33 11.71
CA PHE A 6 -14.98 -17.00 11.90
C PHE A 6 -13.74 -16.79 11.03
N LEU A 7 -12.87 -17.80 10.90
CA LEU A 7 -11.70 -17.74 10.04
C LEU A 7 -12.10 -17.57 8.57
N GLY A 8 -13.11 -18.30 8.10
CA GLY A 8 -13.61 -18.17 6.74
C GLY A 8 -14.13 -16.76 6.44
N TRP A 9 -14.95 -16.20 7.33
CA TRP A 9 -15.44 -14.83 7.18
C TRP A 9 -14.32 -13.79 7.26
N ALA A 10 -13.35 -13.96 8.17
CA ALA A 10 -12.19 -13.08 8.26
C ALA A 10 -11.37 -13.09 6.97
N THR A 11 -11.14 -14.24 6.37
CA THR A 11 -10.44 -14.38 5.08
C THR A 11 -11.18 -13.63 3.98
N ILE A 12 -12.50 -13.85 3.83
CA ILE A 12 -13.33 -13.18 2.82
C ILE A 12 -13.26 -11.64 2.99
N LEU A 13 -13.37 -11.15 4.22
CA LEU A 13 -13.31 -9.71 4.49
C LEU A 13 -11.94 -9.12 4.19
N ILE A 14 -10.85 -9.81 4.57
CA ILE A 14 -9.48 -9.38 4.27
C ILE A 14 -9.27 -9.32 2.75
N GLU A 15 -9.71 -10.31 2.01
CA GLU A 15 -9.56 -10.36 0.56
C GLU A 15 -10.41 -9.31 -0.15
N MET A 16 -11.68 -9.14 0.24
CA MET A 16 -12.55 -8.11 -0.34
C MET A 16 -12.04 -6.69 -0.06
N ILE A 17 -11.80 -6.38 1.20
CA ILE A 17 -11.38 -5.03 1.61
C ILE A 17 -9.97 -4.76 1.11
N GLY A 18 -9.05 -5.72 1.28
CA GLY A 18 -7.67 -5.60 0.81
C GLY A 18 -7.59 -5.45 -0.71
N GLY A 19 -8.36 -6.23 -1.46
CA GLY A 19 -8.45 -6.12 -2.92
C GLY A 19 -8.95 -4.76 -3.38
N LEU A 20 -10.01 -4.22 -2.74
CA LEU A 20 -10.52 -2.88 -3.03
C LEU A 20 -9.48 -1.78 -2.70
N LEU A 21 -8.80 -1.87 -1.56
CA LEU A 21 -7.75 -0.92 -1.19
C LEU A 21 -6.61 -0.92 -2.20
N ILE A 22 -6.17 -2.10 -2.63
CA ILE A 22 -5.12 -2.25 -3.65
C ILE A 22 -5.60 -1.71 -5.01
N LEU A 23 -6.84 -1.98 -5.41
CA LEU A 23 -7.42 -1.50 -6.66
C LEU A 23 -7.40 0.04 -6.74
N PHE A 24 -7.72 0.73 -5.65
CA PHE A 24 -7.66 2.19 -5.56
C PHE A 24 -6.27 2.73 -5.20
N GLY A 25 -5.30 1.86 -4.93
CA GLY A 25 -3.97 2.25 -4.52
C GLY A 25 -3.94 2.99 -3.19
N ALA A 26 -4.80 2.59 -2.25
CA ALA A 26 -4.89 3.18 -0.92
C ALA A 26 -4.29 2.24 0.12
N PHE A 27 -3.36 2.74 0.95
CA PHE A 27 -2.72 1.97 2.02
C PHE A 27 -2.15 0.62 1.54
N VAL A 28 -1.56 0.60 0.33
CA VAL A 28 -1.14 -0.64 -0.35
C VAL A 28 -0.27 -1.55 0.53
N PRO A 29 0.77 -1.09 1.24
CA PRO A 29 1.55 -1.98 2.10
C PRO A 29 0.75 -2.57 3.26
N LEU A 30 -0.18 -1.77 3.82
CA LEU A 30 -1.03 -2.19 4.94
C LEU A 30 -2.07 -3.23 4.51
N ALA A 31 -2.63 -3.08 3.32
CA ALA A 31 -3.59 -4.02 2.74
C ALA A 31 -2.91 -5.33 2.28
N SER A 32 -1.72 -5.22 1.69
CA SER A 32 -0.98 -6.37 1.17
C SER A 32 -0.50 -7.32 2.27
N ALA A 33 -0.10 -6.81 3.44
CA ALA A 33 0.45 -7.63 4.51
C ALA A 33 -0.53 -8.73 5.01
N PRO A 34 -1.78 -8.44 5.40
CA PRO A 34 -2.73 -9.48 5.80
C PRO A 34 -3.11 -10.42 4.65
N MET A 35 -3.16 -9.92 3.40
CA MET A 35 -3.43 -10.76 2.24
C MET A 35 -2.31 -11.77 1.99
N ILE A 36 -1.05 -11.38 2.13
CA ILE A 36 0.09 -12.29 2.03
C ILE A 36 0.00 -13.37 3.12
N VAL A 37 -0.36 -13.01 4.35
CA VAL A 37 -0.53 -13.97 5.44
C VAL A 37 -1.63 -14.99 5.11
N VAL A 38 -2.78 -14.54 4.61
CA VAL A 38 -3.87 -15.42 4.19
C VAL A 38 -3.41 -16.38 3.10
N LEU A 39 -2.73 -15.89 2.06
CA LEU A 39 -2.20 -16.72 0.97
C LEU A 39 -1.16 -17.75 1.48
N MET A 40 -0.27 -17.36 2.38
CA MET A 40 0.71 -18.28 2.96
C MET A 40 0.04 -19.39 3.78
N VAL A 41 -1.00 -19.06 4.55
CA VAL A 41 -1.81 -20.05 5.26
C VAL A 41 -2.52 -20.97 4.28
N ALA A 42 -3.14 -20.45 3.21
CA ALA A 42 -3.80 -21.23 2.18
C ALA A 42 -2.82 -22.19 1.46
N ILE A 43 -1.63 -21.72 1.12
CA ILE A 43 -0.57 -22.56 0.54
C ILE A 43 -0.31 -23.76 1.44
N VAL A 44 -0.02 -23.53 2.71
CA VAL A 44 0.41 -24.60 3.64
C VAL A 44 -0.74 -25.55 3.98
N THR A 45 -1.94 -25.03 4.18
CA THR A 45 -3.07 -25.84 4.70
C THR A 45 -3.90 -26.53 3.62
N VAL A 46 -4.00 -25.91 2.44
CA VAL A 46 -4.92 -26.34 1.39
C VAL A 46 -4.20 -26.80 0.11
N HIS A 47 -3.28 -25.97 -0.41
CA HIS A 47 -2.75 -26.15 -1.75
C HIS A 47 -1.48 -27.00 -1.81
N LEU A 48 -0.64 -27.00 -0.76
CA LEU A 48 0.60 -27.77 -0.73
C LEU A 48 0.42 -29.27 -0.97
N PRO A 49 -0.61 -29.96 -0.40
CA PRO A 49 -0.87 -31.36 -0.68
C PRO A 49 -1.21 -31.65 -2.14
N ASN A 50 -1.73 -30.65 -2.85
CA ASN A 50 -2.12 -30.76 -4.25
C ASN A 50 -0.93 -30.57 -5.23
N GLY A 51 0.25 -30.17 -4.73
CA GLY A 51 1.46 -29.91 -5.51
C GLY A 51 1.48 -28.56 -6.21
N PHE A 52 2.44 -28.33 -7.09
CA PHE A 52 2.72 -27.02 -7.66
C PHE A 52 1.64 -26.52 -8.62
N SER A 53 1.29 -27.30 -9.64
CA SER A 53 0.47 -26.85 -10.76
C SER A 53 -0.97 -26.51 -10.35
N SER A 54 -1.43 -25.31 -10.68
CA SER A 54 -2.80 -24.85 -10.45
C SER A 54 -3.81 -25.42 -11.43
N ILE A 55 -3.37 -25.90 -12.61
CA ILE A 55 -4.20 -26.52 -13.63
C ILE A 55 -3.72 -27.94 -13.87
N LYS A 56 -4.49 -28.91 -13.40
CA LYS A 56 -4.21 -30.35 -13.58
C LYS A 56 -5.34 -31.02 -14.31
N LEU A 57 -5.09 -31.40 -15.55
CA LEU A 57 -6.00 -32.28 -16.26
C LEU A 57 -5.84 -33.70 -15.70
N ILE A 58 -6.93 -34.27 -15.11
CA ILE A 58 -6.97 -35.63 -14.57
C ILE A 58 -7.49 -36.63 -15.60
N ALA A 59 -8.56 -36.24 -16.29
CA ALA A 59 -9.21 -37.09 -17.29
C ALA A 59 -9.81 -36.23 -18.40
N TYR A 60 -9.98 -36.86 -19.57
CA TYR A 60 -10.73 -36.32 -20.68
C TYR A 60 -11.65 -37.43 -21.22
N ASP A 61 -12.94 -37.19 -21.22
CA ASP A 61 -13.96 -38.12 -21.67
C ASP A 61 -15.04 -37.43 -22.51
N ALA A 62 -16.13 -38.15 -22.84
CA ALA A 62 -17.22 -37.62 -23.65
C ALA A 62 -17.95 -36.40 -23.00
N SER A 63 -17.81 -36.20 -21.69
CA SER A 63 -18.36 -35.05 -20.95
C SER A 63 -17.40 -33.83 -20.92
N GLY A 64 -16.16 -34.04 -21.36
CA GLY A 64 -15.16 -32.96 -21.45
C GLY A 64 -13.92 -33.20 -20.60
N ALA A 65 -13.21 -32.11 -20.29
CA ALA A 65 -12.00 -32.14 -19.49
C ALA A 65 -12.31 -32.04 -17.99
N HIS A 66 -11.77 -32.98 -17.21
CA HIS A 66 -11.89 -33.01 -15.75
C HIS A 66 -10.59 -32.54 -15.12
N PHE A 67 -10.69 -31.49 -14.29
CA PHE A 67 -9.54 -30.88 -13.61
C PHE A 67 -9.52 -31.28 -12.14
N GLY A 68 -8.31 -31.45 -11.61
CA GLY A 68 -8.07 -31.70 -10.19
C GLY A 68 -8.08 -30.44 -9.35
N PRO A 69 -7.92 -30.62 -8.03
CA PRO A 69 -7.80 -29.48 -7.12
C PRO A 69 -6.56 -28.65 -7.47
N PRO A 70 -6.64 -27.31 -7.36
CA PRO A 70 -5.53 -26.41 -7.70
C PRO A 70 -4.36 -26.58 -6.76
N GLY A 71 -3.14 -26.46 -7.30
CA GLY A 71 -1.91 -26.37 -6.53
C GLY A 71 -1.59 -24.91 -6.15
N TYR A 72 -0.41 -24.69 -5.57
CA TYR A 72 -0.02 -23.41 -4.98
C TYR A 72 0.66 -22.42 -5.96
N GLU A 73 0.76 -22.73 -7.25
CA GLU A 73 1.38 -21.86 -8.28
C GLU A 73 0.73 -20.48 -8.33
N THR A 74 -0.59 -20.42 -8.35
CA THR A 74 -1.35 -19.15 -8.40
C THR A 74 -1.16 -18.33 -7.14
N ASP A 75 -1.12 -18.96 -5.97
CA ASP A 75 -0.89 -18.25 -4.71
C ASP A 75 0.49 -17.62 -4.66
N LEU A 76 1.53 -18.31 -5.15
CA LEU A 76 2.88 -17.75 -5.26
C LEU A 76 2.92 -16.56 -6.20
N LEU A 77 2.17 -16.61 -7.31
CA LEU A 77 2.07 -15.49 -8.23
C LEU A 77 1.42 -14.27 -7.55
N TYR A 78 0.35 -14.48 -6.79
CA TYR A 78 -0.29 -13.41 -6.02
C TYR A 78 0.62 -12.86 -4.94
N VAL A 79 1.34 -13.70 -4.20
CA VAL A 79 2.32 -13.25 -3.20
C VAL A 79 3.41 -12.40 -3.86
N ALA A 80 3.96 -12.84 -5.00
CA ALA A 80 4.96 -12.07 -5.75
C ALA A 80 4.42 -10.72 -6.22
N ALA A 81 3.18 -10.67 -6.73
CA ALA A 81 2.52 -9.44 -7.14
C ALA A 81 2.29 -8.48 -5.96
N LEU A 82 1.83 -8.99 -4.80
CA LEU A 82 1.63 -8.20 -3.59
C LEU A 82 2.95 -7.65 -3.05
N LEU A 83 4.03 -8.43 -3.08
CA LEU A 83 5.36 -7.97 -2.70
C LEU A 83 5.86 -6.88 -3.65
N ALA A 84 5.68 -7.06 -4.96
CA ALA A 84 6.03 -6.04 -5.94
C ALA A 84 5.30 -4.73 -5.69
N LEU A 85 4.00 -4.77 -5.35
CA LEU A 85 3.20 -3.60 -4.97
C LEU A 85 3.67 -2.98 -3.64
N CYS A 86 4.05 -3.79 -2.65
CA CYS A 86 4.59 -3.30 -1.38
C CYS A 86 5.88 -2.49 -1.57
N PHE A 87 6.79 -2.97 -2.42
CA PHE A 87 8.09 -2.33 -2.63
C PHE A 87 8.04 -1.25 -3.72
N GLY A 88 7.26 -1.46 -4.77
CA GLY A 88 7.13 -0.53 -5.90
C GLY A 88 6.18 0.63 -5.62
N GLY A 89 5.33 0.51 -4.60
CA GLY A 89 4.26 1.47 -4.30
C GLY A 89 3.11 1.41 -5.31
N ALA A 90 2.06 2.16 -5.01
CA ALA A 90 0.81 2.16 -5.78
C ALA A 90 0.86 3.01 -7.08
N GLY A 91 2.01 3.64 -7.36
CA GLY A 91 2.19 4.47 -8.56
C GLY A 91 1.55 5.86 -8.48
N PRO A 92 1.76 6.71 -9.52
CA PRO A 92 1.33 8.12 -9.51
C PRO A 92 -0.19 8.32 -9.60
N PHE A 93 -0.92 7.34 -10.12
CA PHE A 93 -2.39 7.39 -10.26
C PHE A 93 -3.13 6.81 -9.04
N SER A 94 -2.43 6.51 -7.97
CA SER A 94 -2.99 5.97 -6.74
C SER A 94 -3.46 7.06 -5.79
N LEU A 95 -4.36 6.72 -4.87
CA LEU A 95 -4.77 7.62 -3.78
C LEU A 95 -3.58 7.98 -2.89
N ASP A 96 -2.70 7.03 -2.60
CA ASP A 96 -1.48 7.28 -1.82
C ASP A 96 -0.51 8.22 -2.54
N GLY A 97 -0.36 8.10 -3.86
CA GLY A 97 0.42 9.01 -4.69
C GLY A 97 -0.14 10.43 -4.68
N TYR A 98 -1.45 10.57 -4.83
CA TYR A 98 -2.11 11.88 -4.79
C TYR A 98 -1.96 12.58 -3.43
N VAL A 99 -2.13 11.85 -2.33
CA VAL A 99 -1.98 12.39 -0.97
C VAL A 99 -0.52 12.76 -0.68
N SER A 100 0.45 11.96 -1.11
CA SER A 100 1.88 12.24 -0.90
C SER A 100 2.31 13.49 -1.67
N THR A 101 1.88 13.66 -2.91
CA THR A 101 2.16 14.86 -3.72
C THR A 101 1.61 16.12 -3.06
N ARG A 102 0.37 16.10 -2.55
CA ARG A 102 -0.20 17.24 -1.82
C ARG A 102 0.59 17.59 -0.55
N ARG A 103 1.08 16.59 0.20
CA ARG A 103 1.89 16.82 1.40
C ARG A 103 3.23 17.46 1.07
N THR A 104 3.85 17.06 -0.03
CA THR A 104 5.14 17.63 -0.47
C THR A 104 4.96 19.09 -0.90
N VAL A 105 3.93 19.40 -1.69
CA VAL A 105 3.61 20.77 -2.12
C VAL A 105 3.31 21.68 -0.93
N ASN A 106 2.52 21.21 0.04
CA ASN A 106 2.23 22.01 1.24
C ASN A 106 3.49 22.30 2.06
N ARG A 107 4.36 21.30 2.25
CA ARG A 107 5.64 21.51 2.97
C ARG A 107 6.56 22.50 2.28
N SER A 108 6.65 22.46 0.95
CA SER A 108 7.47 23.44 0.21
C SER A 108 6.90 24.86 0.33
N MET A 109 5.58 25.03 0.26
CA MET A 109 4.95 26.35 0.47
C MET A 109 5.12 26.87 1.90
N GLU A 110 5.06 26.01 2.91
CA GLU A 110 5.31 26.39 4.32
C GLU A 110 6.77 26.81 4.53
N ALA A 111 7.73 26.08 3.95
CA ALA A 111 9.14 26.40 4.01
C ALA A 111 9.43 27.74 3.32
N GLU A 112 8.83 28.02 2.16
CA GLU A 112 8.96 29.28 1.45
C GLU A 112 8.35 30.45 2.24
N ARG A 113 7.18 30.27 2.83
CA ARG A 113 6.53 31.26 3.71
C ARG A 113 7.37 31.54 4.96
N ALA A 114 7.98 30.54 5.56
CA ALA A 114 8.88 30.69 6.70
C ALA A 114 10.15 31.46 6.32
N ALA A 115 10.74 31.17 5.15
CA ALA A 115 11.89 31.88 4.62
C ALA A 115 11.58 33.37 4.32
N MET A 116 10.40 33.67 3.76
CA MET A 116 9.95 35.05 3.54
C MET A 116 9.73 35.80 4.86
N ARG A 117 9.10 35.16 5.87
CA ARG A 117 8.94 35.76 7.20
C ARG A 117 10.29 36.08 7.87
N GLY A 118 11.25 35.16 7.76
CA GLY A 118 12.62 35.41 8.27
C GLY A 118 13.32 36.58 7.59
N ARG A 119 13.14 36.73 6.27
CA ARG A 119 13.69 37.89 5.51
C ARG A 119 13.02 39.20 5.86
N MET A 120 11.72 39.23 6.13
CA MET A 120 11.00 40.42 6.53
C MET A 120 11.28 40.83 7.98
N GLY A 121 11.37 39.85 8.90
CA GLY A 121 11.70 40.08 10.30
C GLY A 121 13.17 40.53 10.54
N GLY A 122 14.10 40.13 9.64
CA GLY A 122 15.50 40.56 9.68
C GLY A 122 15.78 41.98 9.13
N ARG A 123 14.75 42.63 8.60
CA ARG A 123 14.85 44.06 8.17
C ARG A 123 14.41 45.06 9.24
N GLU A 124 14.67 44.77 10.51
CA GLU A 124 14.68 45.84 11.50
C GLU A 124 15.85 46.75 11.21
N LEU A 125 15.52 48.02 10.91
CA LEU A 125 16.47 49.10 10.67
C LEU A 125 17.52 49.11 11.78
N PRO A 126 18.83 49.32 11.43
CA PRO A 126 19.87 49.44 12.47
C PRO A 126 19.53 50.61 13.40
N ARG A 127 19.39 50.32 14.69
CA ARG A 127 19.16 51.26 15.80
C ARG A 127 20.27 52.33 15.94
N SER A 128 21.13 52.51 14.95
CA SER A 128 22.27 53.41 14.96
C SER A 128 21.92 54.85 14.62
N LEU A 129 20.70 55.18 14.18
CA LEU A 129 20.32 56.56 13.79
C LEU A 129 19.60 57.37 14.89
N ASP A 130 19.22 56.71 16.00
CA ASP A 130 18.48 57.39 17.07
C ASP A 130 19.40 58.07 18.13
N ARG A 131 20.71 57.97 18.00
CA ARG A 131 21.66 58.60 18.94
C ARG A 131 22.32 59.94 18.46
N ALA A 132 21.94 60.43 17.29
CA ALA A 132 22.57 61.61 16.73
C ALA A 132 21.80 62.95 16.98
N HIS A 133 20.61 62.93 17.59
CA HIS A 133 19.76 64.10 17.77
C HIS A 133 19.53 64.55 19.21
N VAL A 134 20.32 64.10 20.17
CA VAL A 134 20.24 64.62 21.56
C VAL A 134 21.63 65.15 22.01
N ARG A 135 22.15 66.17 21.31
CA ARG A 135 23.20 67.06 21.82
C ARG A 135 23.20 68.33 20.97
N THR A 136 22.33 69.28 21.30
CA THR A 136 22.53 70.70 21.26
C THR A 136 21.59 71.32 22.28
#